data_b747f72693aebf8ee1ef8d46133d2c5f
#
_entry.id   b747f72693aebf8ee1ef8d46133d2c5f
#
_cell.length_a   1.000
_cell.length_b   1.000
_cell.length_c   1.000
_cell.angle_alpha   90.00
_cell.angle_beta   90.00
_cell.angle_gamma   90.00
#
_symmetry.space_group_name_H-M   'P 1'
#
loop_
_entity.id
_entity.type
_entity.pdbx_description
1 polymer ?
#
loop_
_entity_poly.entity_id
_entity_poly.type
_entity_poly.pdbx_seq_one_letter_code
_entity_poly.pdbx_strand_id
1 'polypeptide(L)'
;MSQQHDVEHRGSNERTPILGTPSQTSSSGSAHGKHWSILRAFQFLGGGIYAPDPSTYDPIEILLNAEDEGEKDHLTKLWRDNKLSELSFVGVVSALLAGVLTSTGSWPNILPNGEKSPWSVRTSWYCGIILALFSILSAADQTVRLHRLSSHRDGLKNIRKLLAKTNGEQRRSRKTGRKTPSLMQIMTWQMPVMFLTTATLCMIVGMFLHVWSATTHLKRPSLWDDNTKVATTYTIVAITSVVLFFFGQFTLYSSVRD
;
A
#
# COMPACT_ATOMS: atom_id res chain seq x y z
N MET A 1 28.64 -45.75 -50.57
CA MET A 1 27.72 -44.97 -51.44
C MET A 1 27.27 -43.78 -50.64
N SER A 2 27.92 -42.64 -50.89
CA SER A 2 27.70 -41.35 -50.24
C SER A 2 26.52 -40.63 -50.85
N GLN A 3 25.66 -40.06 -50.04
CA GLN A 3 24.81 -38.97 -50.46
C GLN A 3 24.97 -37.83 -49.43
N GLN A 4 25.64 -36.79 -49.89
CA GLN A 4 25.68 -35.47 -49.32
C GLN A 4 24.31 -34.80 -49.59
N HIS A 5 23.71 -34.22 -48.54
CA HIS A 5 22.60 -33.28 -48.66
C HIS A 5 23.07 -31.92 -48.22
N ASP A 6 23.19 -31.03 -49.19
CA ASP A 6 23.42 -29.61 -49.00
C ASP A 6 22.23 -28.98 -48.30
N VAL A 7 22.47 -28.28 -47.18
CA VAL A 7 21.49 -27.46 -46.49
C VAL A 7 21.81 -26.00 -46.79
N GLU A 8 20.93 -25.43 -47.60
CA GLU A 8 20.90 -24.06 -48.06
C GLU A 8 20.60 -23.08 -46.90
N HIS A 9 21.54 -22.20 -46.60
CA HIS A 9 21.41 -21.13 -45.64
C HIS A 9 20.45 -20.07 -46.19
N ARG A 10 19.20 -20.03 -45.70
CA ARG A 10 18.25 -18.96 -45.99
C ARG A 10 18.29 -17.96 -44.80
N GLY A 11 19.01 -16.87 -45.02
CA GLY A 11 19.02 -15.71 -44.12
C GLY A 11 17.66 -15.03 -44.06
N SER A 12 17.02 -15.08 -42.91
CA SER A 12 15.84 -14.29 -42.58
C SER A 12 16.27 -12.98 -41.92
N ASN A 13 16.11 -11.88 -42.68
CA ASN A 13 16.20 -10.52 -42.17
C ASN A 13 15.10 -10.26 -41.14
N GLU A 14 15.43 -10.29 -39.88
CA GLU A 14 14.59 -9.77 -38.80
C GLU A 14 14.59 -8.23 -38.85
N ARG A 15 13.52 -7.65 -39.38
CA ARG A 15 13.23 -6.24 -39.25
C ARG A 15 12.63 -5.99 -37.87
N THR A 16 13.39 -5.39 -36.98
CA THR A 16 12.89 -4.80 -35.74
C THR A 16 11.89 -3.69 -36.06
N PRO A 17 10.69 -3.69 -35.49
CA PRO A 17 9.76 -2.56 -35.63
C PRO A 17 10.25 -1.40 -34.77
N ILE A 18 10.47 -0.27 -35.43
CA ILE A 18 10.78 1.03 -34.83
C ILE A 18 9.52 1.47 -34.05
N LEU A 19 9.66 1.56 -32.74
CA LEU A 19 8.64 2.06 -31.83
C LEU A 19 8.39 3.56 -32.14
N GLY A 20 7.23 3.87 -32.71
CA GLY A 20 6.80 5.24 -32.97
C GLY A 20 6.55 5.99 -31.66
N THR A 21 7.23 7.11 -31.53
CA THR A 21 7.05 8.10 -30.45
C THR A 21 5.61 8.64 -30.47
N PRO A 22 4.83 8.58 -29.38
CA PRO A 22 3.52 9.24 -29.35
C PRO A 22 3.70 10.76 -29.25
N SER A 23 3.15 11.46 -30.24
CA SER A 23 3.04 12.90 -30.29
C SER A 23 2.30 13.46 -29.06
N GLN A 24 2.94 14.39 -28.37
CA GLN A 24 2.35 15.20 -27.31
C GLN A 24 1.23 16.08 -27.91
N THR A 25 0.00 15.81 -27.54
CA THR A 25 -1.10 16.76 -27.68
C THR A 25 -1.20 17.60 -26.40
N SER A 26 -0.79 18.86 -26.54
CA SER A 26 -1.02 19.91 -25.57
C SER A 26 -2.53 20.15 -25.40
N SER A 27 -3.09 19.87 -24.23
CA SER A 27 -4.44 20.28 -23.88
C SER A 27 -4.41 21.44 -22.88
N SER A 28 -5.00 22.51 -23.32
CA SER A 28 -5.33 23.78 -22.69
C SER A 28 -5.85 23.69 -21.26
N GLY A 29 -5.39 24.65 -20.44
CA GLY A 29 -5.79 24.85 -19.06
C GLY A 29 -7.29 25.07 -18.85
N SER A 30 -7.78 24.51 -17.77
CA SER A 30 -9.07 24.85 -17.17
C SER A 30 -8.90 25.05 -15.66
N ALA A 31 -9.38 26.19 -15.20
CA ALA A 31 -9.28 26.68 -13.83
C ALA A 31 -10.12 25.84 -12.84
N HIS A 32 -9.51 24.82 -12.23
CA HIS A 32 -10.08 24.04 -11.14
C HIS A 32 -9.10 23.89 -9.96
N GLY A 33 -8.26 24.91 -9.75
CA GLY A 33 -6.98 24.81 -9.03
C GLY A 33 -7.03 24.90 -7.50
N LYS A 34 -8.14 25.18 -6.81
CA LYS A 34 -8.10 25.43 -5.35
C LYS A 34 -8.53 24.26 -4.45
N HIS A 35 -9.41 23.39 -4.88
CA HIS A 35 -9.76 22.18 -4.11
C HIS A 35 -8.73 21.05 -4.20
N TRP A 36 -7.93 21.04 -5.24
CA TRP A 36 -6.88 20.02 -5.46
C TRP A 36 -5.66 20.20 -4.56
N SER A 37 -5.39 21.41 -4.07
CA SER A 37 -4.23 21.67 -3.19
C SER A 37 -4.41 21.05 -1.80
N ILE A 38 -5.62 21.04 -1.25
CA ILE A 38 -5.91 20.45 0.07
C ILE A 38 -5.90 18.92 -0.03
N LEU A 39 -6.47 18.35 -1.08
CA LEU A 39 -6.39 16.90 -1.35
C LEU A 39 -4.95 16.44 -1.61
N ARG A 40 -4.13 17.25 -2.29
CA ARG A 40 -2.70 16.98 -2.45
C ARG A 40 -1.93 17.05 -1.12
N ALA A 41 -2.25 18.00 -0.24
CA ALA A 41 -1.63 18.06 1.08
C ALA A 41 -2.04 16.85 1.95
N PHE A 42 -3.28 16.37 1.84
CA PHE A 42 -3.72 15.13 2.49
C PHE A 42 -3.10 13.88 1.84
N GLN A 43 -2.92 13.84 0.53
CA GLN A 43 -2.13 12.82 -0.16
C GLN A 43 -0.66 12.86 0.26
N PHE A 44 -0.14 14.03 0.58
CA PHE A 44 1.23 14.21 1.08
C PHE A 44 1.42 13.75 2.53
N LEU A 45 0.45 14.03 3.41
CA LEU A 45 0.50 13.63 4.83
C LEU A 45 0.06 12.19 5.08
N GLY A 46 -0.83 11.66 4.24
CA GLY A 46 -1.31 10.27 4.31
C GLY A 46 -0.63 9.34 3.31
N GLY A 47 0.32 9.84 2.48
CA GLY A 47 1.00 9.13 1.39
C GLY A 47 0.05 8.13 0.71
N GLY A 48 0.16 7.69 -0.47
CA GLY A 48 -0.74 6.77 -1.17
C GLY A 48 -1.39 5.59 -0.41
N ILE A 49 -1.18 5.49 0.91
CA ILE A 49 -1.71 4.49 1.83
C ILE A 49 -3.22 4.69 2.09
N TYR A 50 -3.69 5.94 2.23
CA TYR A 50 -5.09 6.27 2.50
C TYR A 50 -5.84 6.82 1.30
N ALA A 51 -5.16 7.08 0.18
CA ALA A 51 -5.77 7.48 -1.08
C ALA A 51 -5.69 6.32 -2.09
N PRO A 52 -6.60 6.24 -3.07
CA PRO A 52 -6.47 5.31 -4.18
C PRO A 52 -5.14 5.57 -4.89
N ASP A 53 -4.20 4.67 -4.69
CA ASP A 53 -2.85 4.78 -5.25
C ASP A 53 -2.91 4.58 -6.77
N PRO A 54 -2.32 5.47 -7.58
CA PRO A 54 -2.16 5.26 -9.01
C PRO A 54 -1.53 3.91 -9.34
N SER A 55 -0.56 3.45 -8.56
CA SER A 55 0.09 2.14 -8.75
C SER A 55 -0.88 0.95 -8.59
N THR A 56 -1.99 1.13 -7.86
CA THR A 56 -3.05 0.12 -7.75
C THR A 56 -4.14 0.35 -8.79
N TYR A 57 -4.43 1.61 -9.14
CA TYR A 57 -5.48 1.98 -10.07
C TYR A 57 -5.10 1.66 -11.52
N ASP A 58 -3.91 2.05 -11.95
CA ASP A 58 -3.46 1.95 -13.34
C ASP A 58 -3.40 0.50 -13.86
N PRO A 59 -2.85 -0.49 -13.12
CA PRO A 59 -2.87 -1.88 -13.57
C PRO A 59 -4.30 -2.42 -13.74
N ILE A 60 -5.24 -2.00 -12.89
CA ILE A 60 -6.64 -2.42 -12.99
C ILE A 60 -7.31 -1.76 -14.20
N GLU A 61 -7.03 -0.48 -14.48
CA GLU A 61 -7.55 0.21 -15.66
C GLU A 61 -7.01 -0.43 -16.94
N ILE A 62 -5.72 -0.75 -17.02
CA ILE A 62 -5.09 -1.41 -18.15
C ILE A 62 -5.73 -2.77 -18.41
N LEU A 63 -5.84 -3.63 -17.38
CA LEU A 63 -6.42 -4.97 -17.54
C LEU A 63 -7.90 -4.96 -17.94
N LEU A 64 -8.66 -3.92 -17.56
CA LEU A 64 -10.06 -3.78 -17.93
C LEU A 64 -10.27 -3.29 -19.38
N ASN A 65 -9.28 -2.59 -19.93
CA ASN A 65 -9.35 -1.93 -21.23
C ASN A 65 -8.41 -2.52 -22.30
N ALA A 66 -7.67 -3.58 -22.03
CA ALA A 66 -6.91 -4.31 -23.04
C ALA A 66 -7.83 -4.73 -24.19
N GLU A 67 -7.33 -4.83 -25.40
CA GLU A 67 -8.16 -5.13 -26.57
C GLU A 67 -8.42 -6.62 -26.72
N ASP A 68 -7.38 -7.44 -26.57
CA ASP A 68 -7.46 -8.89 -26.72
C ASP A 68 -7.91 -9.59 -25.42
N GLU A 69 -8.75 -10.60 -25.54
CA GLU A 69 -9.19 -11.41 -24.38
C GLU A 69 -8.05 -12.24 -23.78
N GLY A 70 -7.10 -12.71 -24.60
CA GLY A 70 -5.91 -13.41 -24.13
C GLY A 70 -4.99 -12.50 -23.30
N GLU A 71 -4.79 -11.25 -23.73
CA GLU A 71 -4.06 -10.24 -22.99
C GLU A 71 -4.76 -9.89 -21.67
N LYS A 72 -6.09 -9.70 -21.70
CA LYS A 72 -6.88 -9.48 -20.46
C LYS A 72 -6.71 -10.61 -19.46
N ASP A 73 -6.74 -11.86 -19.92
CA ASP A 73 -6.58 -13.03 -19.07
C ASP A 73 -5.16 -13.08 -18.47
N HIS A 74 -4.14 -12.81 -19.27
CA HIS A 74 -2.75 -12.72 -18.81
C HIS A 74 -2.56 -11.63 -17.74
N LEU A 75 -3.02 -10.41 -18.01
CA LEU A 75 -2.92 -9.28 -17.08
C LEU A 75 -3.72 -9.53 -15.79
N THR A 76 -4.91 -10.15 -15.89
CA THR A 76 -5.71 -10.51 -14.72
C THR A 76 -5.02 -11.56 -13.86
N LYS A 77 -4.36 -12.55 -14.46
CA LYS A 77 -3.58 -13.56 -13.76
C LYS A 77 -2.39 -12.93 -13.05
N LEU A 78 -1.64 -12.07 -13.74
CA LEU A 78 -0.50 -11.35 -13.17
C LEU A 78 -0.92 -10.47 -11.98
N TRP A 79 -1.99 -9.70 -12.13
CA TRP A 79 -2.55 -8.89 -11.04
C TRP A 79 -2.95 -9.76 -9.83
N ARG A 80 -3.66 -10.89 -10.07
CA ARG A 80 -4.06 -11.82 -9.02
C ARG A 80 -2.85 -12.36 -8.25
N ASP A 81 -1.83 -12.83 -8.96
CA ASP A 81 -0.66 -13.45 -8.36
C ASP A 81 0.16 -12.43 -7.54
N ASN A 82 0.32 -11.22 -8.06
CA ASN A 82 0.93 -10.12 -7.32
C ASN A 82 0.13 -9.75 -6.08
N LYS A 83 -1.20 -9.70 -6.18
CA LYS A 83 -2.06 -9.37 -5.03
C LYS A 83 -2.05 -10.45 -3.96
N LEU A 84 -2.01 -11.73 -4.34
CA LEU A 84 -1.87 -12.84 -3.38
C LEU A 84 -0.53 -12.77 -2.65
N SER A 85 0.56 -12.45 -3.35
CA SER A 85 1.88 -12.26 -2.75
C SER A 85 1.90 -11.10 -1.76
N GLU A 86 1.31 -9.95 -2.14
CA GLU A 86 1.16 -8.78 -1.27
C GLU A 86 0.37 -9.11 0.00
N LEU A 87 -0.79 -9.77 -0.14
CA LEU A 87 -1.63 -10.15 1.01
C LEU A 87 -0.93 -11.12 1.96
N SER A 88 -0.17 -12.07 1.42
CA SER A 88 0.64 -13.00 2.21
C SER A 88 1.71 -12.24 3.01
N PHE A 89 2.43 -11.33 2.36
CA PHE A 89 3.43 -10.49 3.03
C PHE A 89 2.81 -9.63 4.14
N VAL A 90 1.72 -8.93 3.85
CA VAL A 90 0.99 -8.09 4.83
C VAL A 90 0.50 -8.93 6.01
N GLY A 91 -0.03 -10.13 5.76
CA GLY A 91 -0.47 -11.04 6.80
C GLY A 91 0.66 -11.44 7.76
N VAL A 92 1.83 -11.81 7.21
CA VAL A 92 3.01 -12.17 8.01
C VAL A 92 3.51 -10.98 8.83
N VAL A 93 3.69 -9.82 8.22
CA VAL A 93 4.18 -8.62 8.92
C VAL A 93 3.20 -8.17 10.00
N SER A 94 1.90 -8.24 9.73
CA SER A 94 0.86 -7.91 10.73
C SER A 94 0.87 -8.88 11.92
N ALA A 95 1.10 -10.17 11.68
CA ALA A 95 1.21 -11.17 12.73
C ALA A 95 2.44 -10.92 13.62
N LEU A 96 3.59 -10.60 13.00
CA LEU A 96 4.79 -10.21 13.74
C LEU A 96 4.57 -8.94 14.57
N LEU A 97 3.93 -7.92 14.01
CA LEU A 97 3.60 -6.69 14.73
C LEU A 97 2.63 -6.95 15.89
N ALA A 98 1.59 -7.75 15.70
CA ALA A 98 0.68 -8.15 16.76
C ALA A 98 1.41 -8.90 17.89
N GLY A 99 2.34 -9.79 17.54
CA GLY A 99 3.20 -10.49 18.48
C GLY A 99 4.07 -9.54 19.30
N VAL A 100 4.73 -8.57 18.65
CA VAL A 100 5.53 -7.53 19.33
C VAL A 100 4.66 -6.70 20.27
N LEU A 101 3.51 -6.20 19.79
CA LEU A 101 2.60 -5.39 20.60
C LEU A 101 2.05 -6.18 21.81
N THR A 102 1.76 -7.46 21.64
CA THR A 102 1.27 -8.32 22.73
C THR A 102 2.38 -8.61 23.75
N SER A 103 3.59 -8.94 23.32
CA SER A 103 4.72 -9.20 24.21
C SER A 103 5.18 -7.95 24.96
N THR A 104 5.03 -6.78 24.36
CA THR A 104 5.35 -5.48 24.99
C THR A 104 4.14 -4.83 25.68
N GLY A 105 3.00 -5.52 25.73
CA GLY A 105 1.75 -4.99 26.32
C GLY A 105 1.84 -4.64 27.81
N SER A 106 2.80 -5.17 28.54
CA SER A 106 3.09 -4.80 29.95
C SER A 106 3.92 -3.51 30.08
N TRP A 107 4.64 -3.09 29.04
CA TRP A 107 5.52 -1.91 29.11
C TRP A 107 4.81 -0.62 29.50
N PRO A 108 3.57 -0.34 29.02
CA PRO A 108 2.84 0.86 29.45
C PRO A 108 2.54 0.93 30.96
N ASN A 109 2.74 -0.15 31.69
CA ASN A 109 2.53 -0.19 33.13
C ASN A 109 3.84 -0.07 33.94
N ILE A 110 5.00 -0.05 33.25
CA ILE A 110 6.32 0.01 33.86
C ILE A 110 6.85 1.44 33.74
N LEU A 111 6.45 2.29 34.68
CA LEU A 111 7.10 3.60 34.84
C LEU A 111 8.08 3.59 36.02
N PRO A 112 9.09 4.49 35.99
CA PRO A 112 9.93 4.75 37.14
C PRO A 112 9.05 5.04 38.37
N ASN A 113 9.39 4.43 39.52
CA ASN A 113 8.65 4.53 40.78
C ASN A 113 7.29 3.81 40.87
N GLY A 114 6.99 2.86 39.97
CA GLY A 114 5.73 2.07 40.02
C GLY A 114 4.48 2.87 39.67
N GLU A 115 4.62 4.04 39.09
CA GLU A 115 3.47 4.84 38.61
C GLU A 115 2.87 4.22 37.35
N LYS A 116 1.58 4.41 37.15
CA LYS A 116 0.87 3.92 35.98
C LYS A 116 1.00 4.89 34.81
N SER A 117 1.33 4.37 33.65
CA SER A 117 1.35 5.15 32.40
C SER A 117 0.01 5.85 32.15
N PRO A 118 0.03 7.03 31.50
CA PRO A 118 -1.18 7.70 31.05
C PRO A 118 -2.10 6.77 30.26
N TRP A 119 -3.41 6.96 30.39
CA TRP A 119 -4.39 6.15 29.67
C TRP A 119 -4.17 6.16 28.14
N SER A 120 -3.68 7.27 27.58
CA SER A 120 -3.39 7.45 26.17
C SER A 120 -2.35 6.45 25.63
N VAL A 121 -1.31 6.14 26.43
CA VAL A 121 -0.28 5.15 26.10
C VAL A 121 -0.92 3.76 25.95
N ARG A 122 -1.69 3.34 26.95
CA ARG A 122 -2.38 2.04 26.94
C ARG A 122 -3.38 1.93 25.79
N THR A 123 -4.15 3.00 25.55
CA THR A 123 -5.10 3.05 24.44
C THR A 123 -4.38 2.88 23.09
N SER A 124 -3.26 3.55 22.89
CA SER A 124 -2.47 3.44 21.67
C SER A 124 -1.99 2.00 21.43
N TRP A 125 -1.54 1.29 22.50
CA TRP A 125 -1.14 -0.12 22.41
C TRP A 125 -2.30 -1.04 22.03
N TYR A 126 -3.44 -0.93 22.73
CA TYR A 126 -4.61 -1.76 22.43
C TYR A 126 -5.18 -1.51 21.05
N CYS A 127 -5.25 -0.26 20.62
CA CYS A 127 -5.65 0.08 19.24
C CYS A 127 -4.71 -0.54 18.22
N GLY A 128 -3.40 -0.49 18.47
CA GLY A 128 -2.40 -1.12 17.61
C GLY A 128 -2.60 -2.63 17.48
N ILE A 129 -2.84 -3.33 18.58
CA ILE A 129 -3.12 -4.79 18.59
C ILE A 129 -4.38 -5.10 17.75
N ILE A 130 -5.47 -4.38 18.02
CA ILE A 130 -6.75 -4.62 17.31
C ILE A 130 -6.58 -4.38 15.81
N LEU A 131 -5.93 -3.27 15.41
CA LEU A 131 -5.70 -2.96 14.01
C LEU A 131 -4.80 -4.00 13.33
N ALA A 132 -3.76 -4.49 13.99
CA ALA A 132 -2.91 -5.56 13.46
C ALA A 132 -3.70 -6.85 13.26
N LEU A 133 -4.58 -7.24 14.20
CA LEU A 133 -5.45 -8.40 14.06
C LEU A 133 -6.45 -8.24 12.91
N PHE A 134 -7.06 -7.06 12.75
CA PHE A 134 -7.95 -6.80 11.62
C PHE A 134 -7.22 -6.76 10.28
N SER A 135 -5.95 -6.36 10.26
CA SER A 135 -5.10 -6.47 9.07
C SER A 135 -4.92 -7.94 8.65
N ILE A 136 -4.59 -8.82 9.60
CA ILE A 136 -4.46 -10.27 9.35
C ILE A 136 -5.78 -10.85 8.83
N LEU A 137 -6.88 -10.55 9.53
CA LEU A 137 -8.21 -11.06 9.18
C LEU A 137 -8.63 -10.63 7.78
N SER A 138 -8.43 -9.34 7.46
CA SER A 138 -8.75 -8.78 6.14
C SER A 138 -7.87 -9.39 5.04
N ALA A 139 -6.57 -9.58 5.29
CA ALA A 139 -5.66 -10.22 4.33
C ALA A 139 -6.07 -11.69 4.09
N ALA A 140 -6.40 -12.43 5.15
CA ALA A 140 -6.85 -13.81 5.05
C ALA A 140 -8.17 -13.94 4.28
N ASP A 141 -9.19 -13.11 4.59
CA ASP A 141 -10.48 -13.12 3.89
C ASP A 141 -10.31 -12.81 2.39
N GLN A 142 -9.52 -11.78 2.05
CA GLN A 142 -9.25 -11.42 0.67
C GLN A 142 -8.50 -12.53 -0.08
N THR A 143 -7.52 -13.18 0.57
CA THR A 143 -6.77 -14.31 0.00
C THR A 143 -7.71 -15.47 -0.31
N VAL A 144 -8.55 -15.89 0.65
CA VAL A 144 -9.53 -16.96 0.47
C VAL A 144 -10.54 -16.62 -0.63
N ARG A 145 -11.04 -15.39 -0.64
CA ARG A 145 -11.98 -14.91 -1.67
C ARG A 145 -11.35 -14.97 -3.06
N LEU A 146 -10.10 -14.52 -3.20
CA LEU A 146 -9.40 -14.51 -4.47
C LEU A 146 -9.10 -15.93 -4.98
N HIS A 147 -8.71 -16.85 -4.08
CA HIS A 147 -8.56 -18.26 -4.40
C HIS A 147 -9.88 -18.91 -4.85
N ARG A 148 -10.98 -18.69 -4.13
CA ARG A 148 -12.30 -19.21 -4.51
C ARG A 148 -12.76 -18.71 -5.86
N LEU A 149 -12.59 -17.40 -6.13
CA LEU A 149 -12.93 -16.81 -7.43
C LEU A 149 -12.10 -17.41 -8.56
N SER A 150 -10.80 -17.62 -8.34
CA SER A 150 -9.88 -18.15 -9.36
C SER A 150 -10.10 -19.65 -9.65
N SER A 151 -10.69 -20.41 -8.72
CA SER A 151 -10.95 -21.86 -8.90
C SER A 151 -12.11 -22.18 -9.83
N HIS A 152 -12.94 -21.18 -10.20
CA HIS A 152 -14.02 -21.38 -11.16
C HIS A 152 -13.51 -21.37 -12.60
N ARG A 153 -14.21 -22.10 -13.50
CA ARG A 153 -13.89 -22.16 -14.95
C ARG A 153 -13.78 -20.76 -15.59
N ASP A 154 -14.61 -19.81 -15.16
CA ASP A 154 -14.60 -18.41 -15.60
C ASP A 154 -13.96 -17.49 -14.56
N GLY A 155 -13.01 -18.01 -13.77
CA GLY A 155 -12.43 -17.30 -12.62
C GLY A 155 -11.84 -15.94 -12.97
N LEU A 156 -11.05 -15.85 -14.04
CA LEU A 156 -10.46 -14.59 -14.48
C LEU A 156 -11.52 -13.56 -14.90
N LYS A 157 -12.58 -14.02 -15.59
CA LYS A 157 -13.71 -13.19 -15.97
C LYS A 157 -14.49 -12.66 -14.76
N ASN A 158 -14.63 -13.48 -13.72
CA ASN A 158 -15.28 -13.11 -12.49
C ASN A 158 -14.44 -12.09 -11.69
N ILE A 159 -13.12 -12.25 -11.67
CA ILE A 159 -12.20 -11.26 -11.08
C ILE A 159 -12.34 -9.91 -11.81
N ARG A 160 -12.32 -9.88 -13.14
CA ARG A 160 -12.54 -8.66 -13.93
C ARG A 160 -13.88 -8.00 -13.64
N LYS A 161 -14.97 -8.79 -13.51
CA LYS A 161 -16.29 -8.27 -13.11
C LYS A 161 -16.29 -7.65 -11.72
N LEU A 162 -15.55 -8.25 -10.77
CA LEU A 162 -15.41 -7.74 -9.43
C LEU A 162 -14.67 -6.40 -9.41
N LEU A 163 -13.61 -6.26 -10.20
CA LEU A 163 -12.79 -5.03 -10.28
C LEU A 163 -13.49 -3.91 -11.04
N ALA A 164 -14.34 -4.25 -12.01
CA ALA A 164 -15.14 -3.29 -12.74
C ALA A 164 -16.25 -2.69 -11.84
N LYS A 165 -16.62 -1.45 -12.08
CA LYS A 165 -17.72 -0.78 -11.37
C LYS A 165 -19.03 -1.51 -11.61
N THR A 166 -19.58 -2.16 -10.57
CA THR A 166 -20.75 -3.05 -10.64
C THR A 166 -22.10 -2.34 -10.55
N ASN A 167 -22.15 -1.04 -10.38
CA ASN A 167 -23.44 -0.34 -10.33
C ASN A 167 -23.98 -0.20 -11.75
N GLY A 168 -25.20 -0.66 -12.01
CA GLY A 168 -25.99 -0.73 -13.24
C GLY A 168 -25.97 0.48 -14.20
N GLU A 169 -25.24 1.49 -13.88
CA GLU A 169 -24.65 2.45 -14.77
C GLU A 169 -23.24 1.99 -15.14
N GLN A 170 -23.13 1.18 -16.20
CA GLN A 170 -21.98 1.29 -17.08
C GLN A 170 -21.96 2.75 -17.58
N ARG A 171 -21.57 3.68 -16.74
CA ARG A 171 -21.04 4.94 -17.19
C ARG A 171 -19.71 4.63 -17.87
N ARG A 172 -19.80 4.03 -19.07
CA ARG A 172 -18.81 4.33 -20.08
C ARG A 172 -18.57 5.82 -19.94
N SER A 173 -17.36 6.20 -19.57
CA SER A 173 -16.99 7.61 -19.69
C SER A 173 -17.54 8.03 -21.06
N ARG A 174 -18.56 8.87 -21.04
CA ARG A 174 -19.42 9.17 -22.20
C ARG A 174 -18.61 9.69 -23.40
N LYS A 175 -17.32 9.98 -23.19
CA LYS A 175 -16.34 10.42 -24.17
C LYS A 175 -15.38 9.33 -24.70
N THR A 176 -15.07 8.29 -23.97
CA THR A 176 -13.97 7.35 -24.35
C THR A 176 -14.34 5.88 -24.38
N GLY A 177 -15.53 5.46 -23.95
CA GLY A 177 -15.93 4.05 -23.95
C GLY A 177 -15.14 3.15 -22.98
N ARG A 178 -14.17 3.70 -22.22
CA ARG A 178 -13.31 2.97 -21.30
C ARG A 178 -14.02 2.56 -20.02
N LYS A 179 -13.74 1.35 -19.54
CA LYS A 179 -14.22 0.86 -18.25
C LYS A 179 -13.37 1.47 -17.14
N THR A 180 -14.02 2.07 -16.14
CA THR A 180 -13.35 2.62 -14.97
C THR A 180 -13.38 1.64 -13.81
N PRO A 181 -12.28 1.47 -13.07
CA PRO A 181 -12.25 0.68 -11.85
C PRO A 181 -13.19 1.25 -10.78
N SER A 182 -13.70 0.39 -9.90
CA SER A 182 -14.50 0.81 -8.76
C SER A 182 -13.61 1.30 -7.62
N LEU A 183 -13.69 2.58 -7.26
CA LEU A 183 -12.93 3.16 -6.14
C LEU A 183 -13.18 2.40 -4.83
N MET A 184 -14.42 1.98 -4.59
CA MET A 184 -14.78 1.23 -3.38
C MET A 184 -14.08 -0.13 -3.33
N GLN A 185 -13.95 -0.81 -4.48
CA GLN A 185 -13.21 -2.06 -4.57
C GLN A 185 -11.72 -1.84 -4.32
N ILE A 186 -11.13 -0.80 -4.91
CA ILE A 186 -9.71 -0.46 -4.70
C ILE A 186 -9.46 -0.21 -3.21
N MET A 187 -10.28 0.61 -2.55
CA MET A 187 -10.17 0.87 -1.12
C MET A 187 -10.29 -0.43 -0.30
N THR A 188 -11.23 -1.31 -0.66
CA THR A 188 -11.37 -2.61 0.01
C THR A 188 -10.11 -3.46 -0.12
N TRP A 189 -9.48 -3.50 -1.29
CA TRP A 189 -8.25 -4.25 -1.51
C TRP A 189 -7.02 -3.64 -0.81
N GLN A 190 -7.06 -2.35 -0.46
CA GLN A 190 -6.02 -1.67 0.31
C GLN A 190 -6.20 -1.76 1.83
N MET A 191 -7.38 -2.17 2.33
CA MET A 191 -7.69 -2.21 3.77
C MET A 191 -6.64 -2.94 4.62
N PRO A 192 -6.10 -4.12 4.25
CA PRO A 192 -5.10 -4.80 5.07
C PRO A 192 -3.85 -3.94 5.29
N VAL A 193 -3.35 -3.29 4.23
CA VAL A 193 -2.18 -2.40 4.31
C VAL A 193 -2.48 -1.16 5.15
N MET A 194 -3.68 -0.58 5.01
CA MET A 194 -4.11 0.57 5.81
C MET A 194 -4.16 0.24 7.30
N PHE A 195 -4.70 -0.92 7.67
CA PHE A 195 -4.73 -1.38 9.06
C PHE A 195 -3.34 -1.62 9.62
N LEU A 196 -2.45 -2.28 8.86
CA LEU A 196 -1.06 -2.52 9.25
C LEU A 196 -0.32 -1.20 9.51
N THR A 197 -0.41 -0.26 8.58
CA THR A 197 0.26 1.05 8.71
C THR A 197 -0.28 1.84 9.91
N THR A 198 -1.59 1.86 10.10
CA THR A 198 -2.20 2.54 11.24
C THR A 198 -1.79 1.86 12.56
N ALA A 199 -1.72 0.53 12.61
CA ALA A 199 -1.23 -0.20 13.78
C ALA A 199 0.23 0.17 14.12
N THR A 200 1.09 0.28 13.10
CA THR A 200 2.49 0.70 13.26
C THR A 200 2.57 2.13 13.78
N LEU A 201 1.76 3.05 13.24
CA LEU A 201 1.70 4.43 13.73
C LEU A 201 1.22 4.50 15.18
N CYS A 202 0.20 3.72 15.56
CA CYS A 202 -0.25 3.63 16.94
C CYS A 202 0.88 3.16 17.87
N MET A 203 1.68 2.17 17.45
CA MET A 203 2.83 1.71 18.23
C MET A 203 3.88 2.83 18.40
N ILE A 204 4.25 3.52 17.32
CA ILE A 204 5.24 4.61 17.37
C ILE A 204 4.76 5.74 18.29
N VAL A 205 3.51 6.17 18.14
CA VAL A 205 2.90 7.22 18.98
C VAL A 205 2.83 6.76 20.44
N GLY A 206 2.41 5.51 20.68
CA GLY A 206 2.36 4.95 22.02
C GLY A 206 3.72 4.93 22.70
N MET A 207 4.77 4.50 21.99
CA MET A 207 6.15 4.53 22.48
C MET A 207 6.63 5.95 22.77
N PHE A 208 6.33 6.91 21.89
CA PHE A 208 6.67 8.31 22.09
C PHE A 208 6.03 8.86 23.38
N LEU A 209 4.72 8.66 23.54
CA LEU A 209 4.01 9.09 24.74
C LEU A 209 4.55 8.41 26.00
N HIS A 210 4.89 7.11 25.93
CA HIS A 210 5.44 6.36 27.04
C HIS A 210 6.79 6.91 27.52
N VAL A 211 7.71 7.13 26.58
CA VAL A 211 9.05 7.62 26.89
C VAL A 211 9.02 9.04 27.45
N TRP A 212 8.17 9.92 26.91
CA TRP A 212 8.01 11.27 27.44
C TRP A 212 7.26 11.32 28.77
N SER A 213 6.31 10.43 29.02
CA SER A 213 5.64 10.36 30.32
C SER A 213 6.61 9.99 31.45
N ALA A 214 7.63 9.18 31.14
CA ALA A 214 8.66 8.81 32.11
C ALA A 214 9.51 10.00 32.57
N THR A 215 9.62 11.06 31.75
CA THR A 215 10.38 12.28 32.10
C THR A 215 9.59 13.24 32.99
N THR A 216 8.24 13.24 32.90
CA THR A 216 7.38 14.20 33.61
C THR A 216 7.10 13.81 35.05
N HIS A 217 7.28 12.52 35.44
CA HIS A 217 6.98 11.99 36.76
C HIS A 217 8.14 12.01 37.75
N LEU A 218 9.25 12.68 37.42
CA LEU A 218 10.41 12.81 38.31
C LEU A 218 10.19 13.88 39.38
N LYS A 219 10.31 13.49 40.64
CA LYS A 219 10.18 14.39 41.83
C LYS A 219 11.26 15.49 41.95
N ARG A 220 12.33 15.39 41.19
CA ARG A 220 13.39 16.45 41.07
C ARG A 220 13.78 16.57 39.60
N PRO A 221 13.45 17.66 38.94
CA PRO A 221 13.87 17.89 37.57
C PRO A 221 15.36 18.25 37.55
N SER A 222 16.24 17.27 37.46
CA SER A 222 17.56 17.54 36.91
C SER A 222 17.38 17.68 35.39
N LEU A 223 17.83 18.79 34.82
CA LEU A 223 17.71 19.12 33.39
C LEU A 223 18.27 18.03 32.46
N TRP A 224 19.01 17.05 32.96
CA TRP A 224 19.70 16.03 32.18
C TRP A 224 19.72 14.67 32.90
N ASP A 225 18.52 14.15 33.20
CA ASP A 225 18.35 12.81 33.79
C ASP A 225 18.38 11.71 32.72
N ASP A 226 18.63 10.47 33.14
CA ASP A 226 18.76 9.33 32.23
C ASP A 226 17.48 9.12 31.39
N ASN A 227 16.30 9.33 31.97
CA ASN A 227 15.02 9.27 31.23
C ASN A 227 14.93 10.36 30.15
N THR A 228 15.43 11.57 30.43
CA THR A 228 15.47 12.66 29.47
C THR A 228 16.42 12.35 28.30
N LYS A 229 17.57 11.72 28.59
CA LYS A 229 18.50 11.25 27.55
C LYS A 229 17.84 10.22 26.64
N VAL A 230 17.15 9.23 27.21
CA VAL A 230 16.42 8.20 26.45
C VAL A 230 15.33 8.86 25.61
N ALA A 231 14.51 9.76 26.19
CA ALA A 231 13.43 10.42 25.48
C ALA A 231 13.96 11.26 24.29
N THR A 232 15.04 12.00 24.51
CA THR A 232 15.66 12.83 23.47
C THR A 232 16.24 11.99 22.35
N THR A 233 17.00 10.94 22.69
CA THR A 233 17.59 10.03 21.71
C THR A 233 16.51 9.33 20.89
N TYR A 234 15.47 8.80 21.55
CA TYR A 234 14.32 8.19 20.87
C TYR A 234 13.65 9.17 19.90
N THR A 235 13.41 10.41 20.36
CA THR A 235 12.76 11.44 19.53
C THR A 235 13.58 11.77 18.29
N ILE A 236 14.90 11.92 18.42
CA ILE A 236 15.80 12.20 17.29
C ILE A 236 15.72 11.04 16.26
N VAL A 237 15.86 9.80 16.73
CA VAL A 237 15.81 8.62 15.86
C VAL A 237 14.44 8.50 15.20
N ALA A 238 13.34 8.67 15.96
CA ALA A 238 11.99 8.57 15.41
C ALA A 238 11.71 9.64 14.35
N ILE A 239 12.05 10.90 14.61
CA ILE A 239 11.88 12.00 13.65
C ILE A 239 12.72 11.74 12.39
N THR A 240 13.98 11.37 12.55
CA THR A 240 14.88 11.10 11.42
C THR A 240 14.33 9.96 10.56
N SER A 241 13.88 8.87 11.19
CA SER A 241 13.29 7.72 10.48
C SER A 241 12.02 8.09 9.73
N VAL A 242 11.13 8.88 10.33
CA VAL A 242 9.91 9.36 9.69
C VAL A 242 10.23 10.26 8.50
N VAL A 243 11.18 11.19 8.65
CA VAL A 243 11.60 12.08 7.56
C VAL A 243 12.19 11.28 6.40
N LEU A 244 13.09 10.32 6.69
CA LEU A 244 13.68 9.45 5.66
C LEU A 244 12.63 8.59 4.95
N PHE A 245 11.65 8.07 5.69
CA PHE A 245 10.55 7.30 5.11
C PHE A 245 9.72 8.15 4.13
N PHE A 246 9.29 9.34 4.55
CA PHE A 246 8.53 10.22 3.66
C PHE A 246 9.34 10.74 2.48
N PHE A 247 10.63 11.00 2.67
CA PHE A 247 11.53 11.38 1.59
C PHE A 247 11.65 10.23 0.56
N GLY A 248 11.83 9.00 1.03
CA GLY A 248 11.87 7.81 0.16
C GLY A 248 10.56 7.63 -0.63
N GLN A 249 9.41 7.77 0.05
CA GLN A 249 8.11 7.72 -0.62
C GLN A 249 7.98 8.82 -1.68
N PHE A 250 8.37 10.04 -1.35
CA PHE A 250 8.33 11.16 -2.32
C PHE A 250 9.18 10.88 -3.57
N THR A 251 10.39 10.36 -3.39
CA THR A 251 11.29 10.04 -4.51
C THR A 251 10.71 8.96 -5.41
N LEU A 252 10.13 7.90 -4.82
CA LEU A 252 9.48 6.82 -5.58
C LEU A 252 8.27 7.32 -6.38
N TYR A 253 7.45 8.19 -5.79
CA TYR A 253 6.26 8.72 -6.47
C TYR A 253 6.57 9.80 -7.52
N SER A 254 7.69 10.53 -7.39
CA SER A 254 8.10 11.52 -8.40
C SER A 254 8.66 10.85 -9.66
N SER A 255 9.37 9.73 -9.51
CA SER A 255 10.00 9.00 -10.64
C SER A 255 9.00 8.33 -11.59
N VAL A 256 7.75 8.14 -11.20
CA VAL A 256 6.70 7.51 -12.06
C VAL A 256 6.03 8.54 -12.99
N ARG A 257 6.37 9.82 -12.87
CA ARG A 257 5.74 10.92 -13.61
C ARG A 257 6.52 11.42 -14.83
N ASP A 258 7.76 11.01 -14.99
CA ASP A 258 8.62 11.31 -16.14
C ASP A 258 8.62 10.13 -17.13
#